data_b3cd21cd3c721917e4d17b79c1434068
#
_entry.id   b3cd21cd3c721917e4d17b79c1434068
#
_cell.length_a   1.000
_cell.length_b   1.000
_cell.length_c   1.000
_cell.angle_alpha   90.00
_cell.angle_beta   90.00
_cell.angle_gamma   90.00
#
_symmetry.space_group_name_H-M   'P 1'
#
loop_
_entity.id
_entity.type
_entity.pdbx_description
1 polymer ?
#
loop_
_entity_poly.entity_id
_entity_poly.type
_entity_poly.pdbx_seq_one_letter_code
_entity_poly.pdbx_strand_id
1 'polypeptide(L)'
;MSKLNIASLPKVSLHDHLDGGLRPQTIIELAAEIGHELPATNAKDLNQWFLDSCDSGSLERYLETFVHTCAVMQTKEGLIRVAREFALDLAADGVIYGEVRYAPEQHLEKGLTLEEVVEYVEEGLGQARAEVEAKGGYLVTGQLITAMRQNNNAQKIAELAVAYRDRGVVGFDYAGPEAGFSPSRHAEVFKWLNQQLMPVTLHAGEGDGKDSIRDALVDGRTLRLGHGVRIIEDIFVDAEDENQKAFGDVAAWVLERGVALELSPSSNLQTGALPDIDQPQMSDHPFDILYGLGFNVTVNTDNRLMSGTTLTRELELLTEAFGYDLDDLELFQLNAANAGFMDMDVRAEIIEIISDAFEAAAY
;
A
#
# COMPACT_ATOMS: atom_id res chain seq x y z
N MET A 1 14.04 -25.04 16.97
CA MET A 1 12.82 -24.23 16.96
C MET A 1 12.09 -24.56 15.68
N SER A 2 10.78 -24.86 15.70
CA SER A 2 9.99 -24.98 14.47
C SER A 2 10.03 -23.64 13.76
N LYS A 3 10.22 -23.63 12.43
CA LYS A 3 10.17 -22.39 11.65
C LYS A 3 8.78 -21.79 11.85
N LEU A 4 8.71 -20.52 12.24
CA LEU A 4 7.46 -19.77 12.43
C LEU A 4 6.63 -19.84 11.14
N ASN A 5 5.36 -20.25 11.24
CA ASN A 5 4.48 -20.32 10.07
C ASN A 5 3.72 -19.01 9.85
N ILE A 6 4.42 -18.01 9.32
CA ILE A 6 3.87 -16.66 9.08
C ILE A 6 2.65 -16.70 8.15
N ALA A 7 2.59 -17.64 7.21
CA ALA A 7 1.48 -17.77 6.27
C ALA A 7 0.12 -18.03 6.96
N SER A 8 0.12 -18.67 8.14
CA SER A 8 -1.09 -19.00 8.88
C SER A 8 -1.57 -17.88 9.82
N LEU A 9 -0.76 -16.84 10.03
CA LEU A 9 -1.11 -15.72 10.91
C LEU A 9 -2.05 -14.73 10.21
N PRO A 10 -3.03 -14.16 10.93
CA PRO A 10 -3.89 -13.10 10.39
C PRO A 10 -3.06 -11.83 10.13
N LYS A 11 -3.37 -11.15 9.03
CA LYS A 11 -2.63 -9.98 8.57
C LYS A 11 -3.56 -8.83 8.22
N VAL A 12 -3.00 -7.60 8.29
CA VAL A 12 -3.64 -6.36 7.86
C VAL A 12 -2.78 -5.71 6.79
N SER A 13 -3.38 -5.40 5.63
CA SER A 13 -2.73 -4.74 4.50
C SER A 13 -3.32 -3.34 4.32
N LEU A 14 -2.51 -2.30 4.44
CA LEU A 14 -2.96 -0.91 4.32
C LEU A 14 -2.49 -0.24 3.02
N HIS A 15 -1.46 -0.79 2.36
CA HIS A 15 -0.86 -0.23 1.16
C HIS A 15 -0.66 -1.31 0.10
N ASP A 16 -1.68 -1.50 -0.73
CA ASP A 16 -1.66 -2.47 -1.84
C ASP A 16 -2.50 -1.92 -3.00
N HIS A 17 -1.87 -1.74 -4.16
CA HIS A 17 -2.48 -1.17 -5.35
C HIS A 17 -3.24 -2.23 -6.14
N LEU A 18 -4.50 -1.94 -6.49
CA LEU A 18 -5.33 -2.81 -7.30
C LEU A 18 -4.70 -3.09 -8.67
N ASP A 19 -4.23 -2.03 -9.32
CA ASP A 19 -3.57 -2.06 -10.62
C ASP A 19 -2.12 -2.58 -10.57
N GLY A 20 -1.56 -2.74 -9.37
CA GLY A 20 -0.27 -3.37 -9.10
C GLY A 20 -0.32 -4.82 -8.62
N GLY A 21 -1.53 -5.38 -8.44
CA GLY A 21 -1.74 -6.71 -7.85
C GLY A 21 -2.35 -7.76 -8.78
N LEU A 22 -2.40 -7.53 -10.11
CA LEU A 22 -3.03 -8.44 -11.06
C LEU A 22 -2.27 -9.75 -11.21
N ARG A 23 -3.02 -10.83 -11.43
CA ARG A 23 -2.43 -12.11 -11.82
C ARG A 23 -1.95 -12.05 -13.28
N PRO A 24 -0.72 -12.48 -13.61
CA PRO A 24 -0.20 -12.48 -14.98
C PRO A 24 -1.11 -13.19 -15.99
N GLN A 25 -1.73 -14.29 -15.60
CA GLN A 25 -2.66 -15.03 -16.45
C GLN A 25 -3.91 -14.20 -16.79
N THR A 26 -4.44 -13.46 -15.83
CA THR A 26 -5.60 -12.57 -16.02
C THR A 26 -5.25 -11.42 -16.97
N ILE A 27 -4.06 -10.84 -16.86
CA ILE A 27 -3.59 -9.81 -17.79
C ILE A 27 -3.57 -10.36 -19.22
N ILE A 28 -3.02 -11.57 -19.43
CA ILE A 28 -2.97 -12.20 -20.77
C ILE A 28 -4.37 -12.42 -21.36
N GLU A 29 -5.29 -12.95 -20.57
CA GLU A 29 -6.65 -13.23 -21.00
C GLU A 29 -7.42 -11.95 -21.37
N LEU A 30 -7.40 -10.95 -20.49
CA LEU A 30 -8.05 -9.67 -20.72
C LEU A 30 -7.39 -8.88 -21.86
N ALA A 31 -6.06 -8.93 -22.00
CA ALA A 31 -5.35 -8.29 -23.09
C ALA A 31 -5.74 -8.90 -24.45
N ALA A 32 -5.91 -10.22 -24.51
CA ALA A 32 -6.38 -10.90 -25.74
C ALA A 32 -7.80 -10.47 -26.13
N GLU A 33 -8.69 -10.25 -25.15
CA GLU A 33 -10.07 -9.80 -25.41
C GLU A 33 -10.13 -8.38 -26.01
N ILE A 34 -9.19 -7.52 -25.62
CA ILE A 34 -9.16 -6.11 -26.04
C ILE A 34 -8.17 -5.82 -27.16
N GLY A 35 -7.35 -6.81 -27.55
CA GLY A 35 -6.31 -6.66 -28.56
C GLY A 35 -5.10 -5.83 -28.09
N HIS A 36 -4.80 -5.82 -26.79
CA HIS A 36 -3.62 -5.14 -26.25
C HIS A 36 -2.38 -6.03 -26.36
N GLU A 37 -1.29 -5.49 -26.91
CA GLU A 37 -0.03 -6.20 -27.05
C GLU A 37 0.74 -6.23 -25.73
N LEU A 38 1.15 -7.43 -25.31
CA LEU A 38 1.94 -7.65 -24.11
C LEU A 38 3.39 -8.01 -24.44
N PRO A 39 4.35 -7.72 -23.56
CA PRO A 39 5.76 -8.07 -23.76
C PRO A 39 6.03 -9.57 -23.71
N ALA A 40 5.10 -10.37 -23.17
CA ALA A 40 5.19 -11.83 -23.13
C ALA A 40 3.80 -12.45 -23.31
N THR A 41 3.76 -13.70 -23.82
CA THR A 41 2.51 -14.41 -24.19
C THR A 41 2.10 -15.49 -23.19
N ASN A 42 2.88 -15.74 -22.16
CA ASN A 42 2.56 -16.69 -21.09
C ASN A 42 2.81 -16.07 -19.72
N ALA A 43 2.11 -16.58 -18.71
CA ALA A 43 2.09 -16.01 -17.37
C ALA A 43 3.47 -15.96 -16.70
N LYS A 44 4.30 -16.98 -16.91
CA LYS A 44 5.63 -17.04 -16.30
C LYS A 44 6.56 -15.96 -16.85
N ASP A 45 6.62 -15.85 -18.17
CA ASP A 45 7.52 -14.88 -18.82
C ASP A 45 7.01 -13.45 -18.63
N LEU A 46 5.67 -13.25 -18.57
CA LEU A 46 5.08 -11.95 -18.27
C LEU A 46 5.40 -11.54 -16.81
N ASN A 47 5.28 -12.45 -15.85
CA ASN A 47 5.67 -12.19 -14.47
C ASN A 47 7.14 -11.80 -14.37
N GLN A 48 8.03 -12.52 -15.05
CA GLN A 48 9.46 -12.20 -15.05
C GLN A 48 9.74 -10.84 -15.67
N TRP A 49 9.02 -10.49 -16.76
CA TRP A 49 9.15 -9.19 -17.37
C TRP A 49 8.79 -8.04 -16.40
N PHE A 50 7.70 -8.19 -15.61
CA PHE A 50 7.34 -7.20 -14.61
C PHE A 50 8.45 -7.05 -13.54
N LEU A 51 8.94 -8.16 -13.00
CA LEU A 51 10.02 -8.15 -12.02
C LEU A 51 11.28 -7.44 -12.55
N ASP A 52 11.75 -7.84 -13.72
CA ASP A 52 12.97 -7.27 -14.33
C ASP A 52 12.82 -5.79 -14.68
N SER A 53 11.60 -5.36 -15.07
CA SER A 53 11.33 -3.97 -15.44
C SER A 53 11.19 -3.06 -14.23
N CYS A 54 10.68 -3.58 -13.11
CA CYS A 54 10.46 -2.83 -11.89
C CYS A 54 11.73 -2.70 -11.03
N ASP A 55 12.67 -3.63 -11.13
CA ASP A 55 13.96 -3.54 -10.43
C ASP A 55 14.90 -2.56 -11.14
N SER A 56 14.51 -1.29 -11.11
CA SER A 56 15.12 -0.24 -11.93
C SER A 56 15.85 0.84 -11.12
N GLY A 57 15.68 0.87 -9.79
CA GLY A 57 16.20 1.93 -8.93
C GLY A 57 15.59 3.32 -9.21
N SER A 58 14.41 3.38 -9.84
CA SER A 58 13.73 4.62 -10.20
C SER A 58 12.21 4.44 -10.15
N LEU A 59 11.54 5.27 -9.36
CA LEU A 59 10.09 5.31 -9.27
C LEU A 59 9.44 5.59 -10.64
N GLU A 60 10.00 6.52 -11.44
CA GLU A 60 9.45 6.86 -12.74
C GLU A 60 9.44 5.67 -13.70
N ARG A 61 10.53 4.89 -13.75
CA ARG A 61 10.62 3.68 -14.58
C ARG A 61 9.70 2.58 -14.06
N TYR A 62 9.61 2.44 -12.76
CA TYR A 62 8.67 1.52 -12.13
C TYR A 62 7.23 1.81 -12.57
N LEU A 63 6.82 3.08 -12.58
CA LEU A 63 5.48 3.51 -12.98
C LEU A 63 5.18 3.25 -14.47
N GLU A 64 6.18 3.16 -15.35
CA GLU A 64 5.97 2.85 -16.78
C GLU A 64 5.36 1.46 -17.01
N THR A 65 5.55 0.52 -16.08
CA THR A 65 5.04 -0.86 -16.20
C THR A 65 3.51 -0.95 -16.10
N PHE A 66 2.87 0.03 -15.46
CA PHE A 66 1.41 0.08 -15.27
C PHE A 66 0.61 0.23 -16.57
N VAL A 67 1.24 0.58 -17.68
CA VAL A 67 0.57 0.68 -18.97
C VAL A 67 -0.16 -0.62 -19.36
N HIS A 68 0.38 -1.78 -19.00
CA HIS A 68 -0.21 -3.08 -19.32
C HIS A 68 -1.34 -3.46 -18.36
N THR A 69 -1.21 -3.16 -17.08
CA THR A 69 -2.24 -3.47 -16.08
C THR A 69 -3.43 -2.52 -16.20
N CYS A 70 -3.20 -1.22 -16.35
CA CYS A 70 -4.26 -0.23 -16.58
C CYS A 70 -5.02 -0.50 -17.90
N ALA A 71 -4.34 -0.93 -18.97
CA ALA A 71 -4.99 -1.22 -20.25
C ALA A 71 -6.08 -2.30 -20.16
N VAL A 72 -5.89 -3.31 -19.31
CA VAL A 72 -6.85 -4.42 -19.14
C VAL A 72 -7.97 -4.12 -18.13
N MET A 73 -7.89 -2.99 -17.42
CA MET A 73 -8.86 -2.55 -16.41
C MET A 73 -9.81 -1.46 -16.95
N GLN A 74 -10.14 -1.46 -18.25
CA GLN A 74 -10.94 -0.43 -18.91
C GLN A 74 -12.40 -0.83 -19.14
N THR A 75 -12.83 -1.99 -18.61
CA THR A 75 -14.19 -2.52 -18.79
C THR A 75 -14.78 -2.94 -17.45
N LYS A 76 -16.13 -2.99 -17.39
CA LYS A 76 -16.85 -3.51 -16.21
C LYS A 76 -16.34 -4.90 -15.81
N GLU A 77 -16.29 -5.82 -16.78
CA GLU A 77 -15.90 -7.22 -16.54
C GLU A 77 -14.47 -7.33 -16.06
N GLY A 78 -13.56 -6.55 -16.65
CA GLY A 78 -12.15 -6.48 -16.26
C GLY A 78 -11.97 -5.98 -14.82
N LEU A 79 -12.63 -4.87 -14.47
CA LEU A 79 -12.57 -4.30 -13.11
C LEU A 79 -13.12 -5.23 -12.05
N ILE A 80 -14.30 -5.82 -12.28
CA ILE A 80 -14.91 -6.78 -11.34
C ILE A 80 -14.00 -7.98 -11.15
N ARG A 81 -13.46 -8.54 -12.25
CA ARG A 81 -12.60 -9.72 -12.19
C ARG A 81 -11.30 -9.40 -11.42
N VAL A 82 -10.63 -8.31 -11.77
CA VAL A 82 -9.37 -7.92 -11.11
C VAL A 82 -9.60 -7.65 -9.63
N ALA A 83 -10.62 -6.89 -9.24
CA ALA A 83 -10.92 -6.61 -7.85
C ALA A 83 -11.28 -7.87 -7.04
N ARG A 84 -12.06 -8.79 -7.65
CA ARG A 84 -12.37 -10.07 -7.01
C ARG A 84 -11.13 -10.94 -6.81
N GLU A 85 -10.30 -11.10 -7.85
CA GLU A 85 -9.07 -11.89 -7.76
C GLU A 85 -8.08 -11.29 -6.76
N PHE A 86 -7.94 -9.95 -6.75
CA PHE A 86 -7.12 -9.22 -5.79
C PHE A 86 -7.48 -9.54 -4.34
N ALA A 87 -8.76 -9.44 -3.99
CA ALA A 87 -9.24 -9.72 -2.64
C ALA A 87 -9.13 -11.21 -2.26
N LEU A 88 -9.33 -12.13 -3.21
CA LEU A 88 -9.12 -13.55 -2.99
C LEU A 88 -7.64 -13.88 -2.73
N ASP A 89 -6.72 -13.20 -3.39
CA ASP A 89 -5.27 -13.38 -3.17
C ASP A 89 -4.85 -12.84 -1.80
N LEU A 90 -5.42 -11.71 -1.36
CA LEU A 90 -5.25 -11.22 0.01
C LEU A 90 -5.72 -12.25 1.05
N ALA A 91 -6.92 -12.78 0.89
CA ALA A 91 -7.47 -13.79 1.80
C ALA A 91 -6.63 -15.09 1.80
N ALA A 92 -6.14 -15.51 0.64
CA ALA A 92 -5.27 -16.69 0.51
C ALA A 92 -3.90 -16.49 1.21
N ASP A 93 -3.42 -15.25 1.31
CA ASP A 93 -2.22 -14.86 2.05
C ASP A 93 -2.47 -14.63 3.56
N GLY A 94 -3.70 -14.86 4.03
CA GLY A 94 -4.08 -14.69 5.44
C GLY A 94 -4.43 -13.25 5.84
N VAL A 95 -4.65 -12.36 4.88
CA VAL A 95 -5.13 -11.00 5.15
C VAL A 95 -6.60 -11.05 5.54
N ILE A 96 -6.92 -10.48 6.71
CA ILE A 96 -8.28 -10.39 7.26
C ILE A 96 -8.89 -8.99 7.09
N TYR A 97 -8.04 -7.96 6.93
CA TYR A 97 -8.43 -6.61 6.55
C TYR A 97 -7.47 -6.06 5.50
N GLY A 98 -8.00 -5.56 4.39
CA GLY A 98 -7.21 -4.97 3.30
C GLY A 98 -7.77 -3.66 2.80
N GLU A 99 -6.93 -2.62 2.73
CA GLU A 99 -7.25 -1.36 2.04
C GLU A 99 -6.68 -1.41 0.62
N VAL A 100 -7.58 -1.33 -0.36
CA VAL A 100 -7.27 -1.46 -1.78
C VAL A 100 -7.23 -0.07 -2.39
N ARG A 101 -6.07 0.37 -2.89
CA ARG A 101 -5.90 1.68 -3.51
C ARG A 101 -5.80 1.61 -5.02
N TYR A 102 -6.35 2.60 -5.71
CA TYR A 102 -6.29 2.74 -7.16
C TYR A 102 -6.78 4.13 -7.59
N ALA A 103 -6.37 4.56 -8.79
CA ALA A 103 -6.78 5.84 -9.37
C ALA A 103 -7.91 5.64 -10.40
N PRO A 104 -9.19 5.93 -10.07
CA PRO A 104 -10.32 5.69 -10.97
C PRO A 104 -10.17 6.41 -12.32
N GLU A 105 -9.48 7.53 -12.35
CA GLU A 105 -9.23 8.32 -13.56
C GLU A 105 -8.40 7.60 -14.61
N GLN A 106 -7.66 6.55 -14.25
CA GLN A 106 -6.86 5.75 -15.17
C GLN A 106 -7.67 4.66 -15.91
N HIS A 107 -8.95 4.48 -15.59
CA HIS A 107 -9.79 3.41 -16.12
C HIS A 107 -10.95 3.92 -17.00
N LEU A 108 -10.81 5.11 -17.61
CA LEU A 108 -11.88 5.79 -18.36
C LEU A 108 -11.75 5.73 -19.87
N GLU A 109 -10.71 5.11 -20.41
CA GLU A 109 -10.40 5.14 -21.85
C GLU A 109 -11.48 4.50 -22.74
N LYS A 110 -12.24 3.54 -22.20
CA LYS A 110 -13.35 2.88 -22.91
C LYS A 110 -14.74 3.43 -22.52
N GLY A 111 -14.77 4.60 -21.89
CA GLY A 111 -15.99 5.37 -21.64
C GLY A 111 -16.69 5.09 -20.33
N LEU A 112 -16.06 4.38 -19.41
CA LEU A 112 -16.55 4.31 -18.02
C LEU A 112 -16.54 5.68 -17.36
N THR A 113 -17.45 5.91 -16.42
CA THR A 113 -17.42 7.05 -15.52
C THR A 113 -16.60 6.74 -14.27
N LEU A 114 -16.19 7.76 -13.52
CA LEU A 114 -15.48 7.59 -12.26
C LEU A 114 -16.31 6.78 -11.25
N GLU A 115 -17.61 7.05 -11.21
CA GLU A 115 -18.59 6.38 -10.36
C GLU A 115 -18.69 4.89 -10.71
N GLU A 116 -18.81 4.56 -12.00
CA GLU A 116 -18.87 3.17 -12.46
C GLU A 116 -17.59 2.40 -12.10
N VAL A 117 -16.43 3.01 -12.19
CA VAL A 117 -15.17 2.37 -11.78
C VAL A 117 -15.22 1.98 -10.31
N VAL A 118 -15.61 2.90 -9.42
CA VAL A 118 -15.71 2.62 -7.97
C VAL A 118 -16.74 1.54 -7.67
N GLU A 119 -17.90 1.58 -8.35
CA GLU A 119 -18.98 0.60 -8.17
C GLU A 119 -18.57 -0.80 -8.65
N TYR A 120 -17.86 -0.91 -9.77
CA TYR A 120 -17.41 -2.22 -10.29
C TYR A 120 -16.27 -2.81 -9.46
N VAL A 121 -15.37 -1.98 -8.93
CA VAL A 121 -14.37 -2.44 -7.97
C VAL A 121 -15.06 -2.98 -6.71
N GLU A 122 -16.04 -2.24 -6.14
CA GLU A 122 -16.79 -2.71 -4.96
C GLU A 122 -17.58 -4.00 -5.26
N GLU A 123 -18.16 -4.13 -6.45
CA GLU A 123 -18.84 -5.36 -6.88
C GLU A 123 -17.87 -6.56 -6.84
N GLY A 124 -16.65 -6.40 -7.36
CA GLY A 124 -15.62 -7.44 -7.34
C GLY A 124 -15.15 -7.81 -5.93
N LEU A 125 -14.86 -6.80 -5.10
CA LEU A 125 -14.48 -6.98 -3.71
C LEU A 125 -15.59 -7.68 -2.90
N GLY A 126 -16.85 -7.28 -3.11
CA GLY A 126 -18.03 -7.89 -2.47
C GLY A 126 -18.20 -9.36 -2.84
N GLN A 127 -17.97 -9.72 -4.12
CA GLN A 127 -18.00 -11.12 -4.56
C GLN A 127 -16.93 -11.95 -3.85
N ALA A 128 -15.72 -11.40 -3.70
CA ALA A 128 -14.64 -12.09 -3.00
C ALA A 128 -14.94 -12.28 -1.51
N ARG A 129 -15.42 -11.23 -0.82
CA ARG A 129 -15.83 -11.34 0.61
C ARG A 129 -16.86 -12.43 0.82
N ALA A 130 -17.90 -12.47 -0.01
CA ALA A 130 -18.94 -13.50 0.05
C ALA A 130 -18.39 -14.91 -0.21
N GLU A 131 -17.42 -15.06 -1.12
CA GLU A 131 -16.78 -16.35 -1.40
C GLU A 131 -15.90 -16.81 -0.23
N VAL A 132 -15.17 -15.90 0.41
CA VAL A 132 -14.34 -16.17 1.60
C VAL A 132 -15.24 -16.60 2.78
N GLU A 133 -16.30 -15.86 3.05
CA GLU A 133 -17.28 -16.17 4.09
C GLU A 133 -17.95 -17.53 3.87
N ALA A 134 -18.36 -17.83 2.64
CA ALA A 134 -18.97 -19.12 2.29
C ALA A 134 -18.03 -20.32 2.55
N LYS A 135 -16.73 -20.09 2.60
CA LYS A 135 -15.69 -21.09 2.94
C LYS A 135 -15.31 -21.08 4.43
N GLY A 136 -15.99 -20.27 5.24
CA GLY A 136 -15.71 -20.12 6.68
C GLY A 136 -14.50 -19.25 6.99
N GLY A 137 -14.02 -18.47 6.02
CA GLY A 137 -12.96 -17.47 6.22
C GLY A 137 -13.51 -16.11 6.64
N TYR A 138 -12.62 -15.17 6.91
CA TYR A 138 -12.93 -13.80 7.29
C TYR A 138 -12.12 -12.83 6.42
N LEU A 139 -12.78 -11.85 5.82
CA LEU A 139 -12.15 -10.80 5.03
C LEU A 139 -13.02 -9.54 5.05
N VAL A 140 -12.44 -8.42 5.43
CA VAL A 140 -13.00 -7.08 5.27
C VAL A 140 -12.11 -6.28 4.31
N THR A 141 -12.72 -5.50 3.42
CA THR A 141 -11.98 -4.64 2.49
C THR A 141 -12.51 -3.22 2.51
N GLY A 142 -11.61 -2.25 2.38
CA GLY A 142 -11.95 -0.85 2.16
C GLY A 142 -11.25 -0.31 0.91
N GLN A 143 -11.89 0.63 0.19
CA GLN A 143 -11.29 1.27 -0.97
C GLN A 143 -10.65 2.60 -0.58
N LEU A 144 -9.43 2.85 -1.04
CA LEU A 144 -8.77 4.15 -1.03
C LEU A 144 -8.79 4.72 -2.45
N ILE A 145 -9.45 5.86 -2.62
CA ILE A 145 -9.58 6.49 -3.94
C ILE A 145 -8.40 7.43 -4.13
N THR A 146 -7.54 7.07 -5.11
CA THR A 146 -6.28 7.76 -5.38
C THR A 146 -6.48 8.85 -6.44
N ALA A 147 -6.00 10.07 -6.17
CA ALA A 147 -5.79 11.10 -7.17
C ALA A 147 -4.33 11.10 -7.63
N MET A 148 -4.12 11.11 -8.95
CA MET A 148 -2.76 11.19 -9.52
C MET A 148 -2.24 12.61 -9.38
N ARG A 149 -1.11 12.77 -8.65
CA ARG A 149 -0.55 14.08 -8.25
C ARG A 149 -0.13 14.99 -9.41
N GLN A 150 0.22 14.41 -10.55
CA GLN A 150 0.55 15.16 -11.76
C GLN A 150 -0.67 15.73 -12.48
N ASN A 151 -1.90 15.26 -12.19
CA ASN A 151 -3.13 15.69 -12.80
C ASN A 151 -3.76 16.90 -12.06
N ASN A 152 -4.75 17.54 -12.67
CA ASN A 152 -5.41 18.73 -12.10
C ASN A 152 -6.85 18.45 -11.63
N ASN A 153 -7.24 17.20 -11.50
CA ASN A 153 -8.59 16.75 -11.17
C ASN A 153 -8.75 16.25 -9.72
N ALA A 154 -7.76 16.48 -8.86
CA ALA A 154 -7.77 16.01 -7.47
C ALA A 154 -9.06 16.39 -6.70
N GLN A 155 -9.64 17.58 -6.96
CA GLN A 155 -10.91 17.97 -6.35
C GLN A 155 -12.06 17.01 -6.75
N LYS A 156 -12.16 16.66 -8.02
CA LYS A 156 -13.21 15.74 -8.51
C LYS A 156 -13.06 14.36 -7.91
N ILE A 157 -11.82 13.86 -7.78
CA ILE A 157 -11.53 12.57 -7.16
C ILE A 157 -11.82 12.61 -5.64
N ALA A 158 -11.51 13.71 -4.98
CA ALA A 158 -11.87 13.90 -3.56
C ALA A 158 -13.38 13.91 -3.34
N GLU A 159 -14.14 14.60 -4.20
CA GLU A 159 -15.61 14.59 -4.16
C GLU A 159 -16.19 13.20 -4.37
N LEU A 160 -15.61 12.40 -5.28
CA LEU A 160 -15.97 11.02 -5.49
C LEU A 160 -15.73 10.19 -4.22
N ALA A 161 -14.56 10.29 -3.60
CA ALA A 161 -14.25 9.57 -2.37
C ALA A 161 -15.26 9.86 -1.25
N VAL A 162 -15.60 11.13 -1.04
CA VAL A 162 -16.60 11.55 -0.04
C VAL A 162 -18.00 11.02 -0.39
N ALA A 163 -18.39 11.05 -1.66
CA ALA A 163 -19.71 10.57 -2.12
C ALA A 163 -19.91 9.06 -1.94
N TYR A 164 -18.80 8.31 -1.89
CA TYR A 164 -18.82 6.84 -1.76
C TYR A 164 -18.40 6.31 -0.39
N ARG A 165 -18.24 7.20 0.62
CA ARG A 165 -17.84 6.84 1.99
C ARG A 165 -18.67 5.70 2.58
N ASP A 166 -20.00 5.72 2.42
CA ASP A 166 -20.89 4.70 2.95
C ASP A 166 -21.11 3.52 1.97
N ARG A 167 -20.26 3.43 0.93
CA ARG A 167 -20.33 2.43 -0.14
C ARG A 167 -18.98 1.79 -0.44
N GLY A 168 -18.23 1.48 0.61
CA GLY A 168 -16.97 0.75 0.55
C GLY A 168 -15.72 1.64 0.47
N VAL A 169 -15.84 2.96 0.26
CA VAL A 169 -14.69 3.88 0.28
C VAL A 169 -14.40 4.31 1.72
N VAL A 170 -13.18 4.05 2.18
CA VAL A 170 -12.76 4.35 3.56
C VAL A 170 -11.78 5.53 3.64
N GLY A 171 -11.17 5.95 2.53
CA GLY A 171 -10.21 7.04 2.54
C GLY A 171 -9.85 7.54 1.14
N PHE A 172 -9.03 8.58 1.14
CA PHE A 172 -8.46 9.21 -0.04
C PHE A 172 -6.93 9.04 -0.02
N ASP A 173 -6.36 8.78 -1.19
CA ASP A 173 -4.91 8.67 -1.40
C ASP A 173 -4.43 9.66 -2.47
N TYR A 174 -3.14 9.97 -2.47
CA TYR A 174 -2.50 10.86 -3.42
C TYR A 174 -1.17 10.26 -3.84
N ALA A 175 -1.06 9.82 -5.08
CA ALA A 175 0.06 9.02 -5.59
C ALA A 175 0.54 9.48 -6.98
N GLY A 176 1.54 8.78 -7.51
CA GLY A 176 2.20 9.06 -8.76
C GLY A 176 3.60 9.65 -8.56
N PRO A 177 4.25 10.25 -9.61
CA PRO A 177 5.61 10.75 -9.50
C PRO A 177 5.74 11.79 -8.37
N GLU A 178 6.61 11.52 -7.39
CA GLU A 178 6.68 12.32 -6.16
C GLU A 178 7.44 13.63 -6.37
N ALA A 179 8.64 13.55 -6.94
CA ALA A 179 9.50 14.70 -7.16
C ALA A 179 8.87 15.76 -8.08
N GLY A 180 8.80 16.99 -7.60
CA GLY A 180 8.21 18.11 -8.34
C GLY A 180 6.68 18.21 -8.29
N PHE A 181 5.99 17.29 -7.60
CA PHE A 181 4.53 17.26 -7.49
C PHE A 181 4.07 17.30 -6.02
N SER A 182 4.52 18.33 -5.27
CA SER A 182 4.15 18.52 -3.86
C SER A 182 2.63 18.60 -3.67
N PRO A 183 2.09 18.05 -2.55
CA PRO A 183 0.70 18.20 -2.14
C PRO A 183 0.23 19.66 -2.05
N SER A 184 1.14 20.63 -1.86
CA SER A 184 0.83 22.07 -1.84
C SER A 184 0.09 22.55 -3.08
N ARG A 185 0.26 21.89 -4.24
CA ARG A 185 -0.49 22.16 -5.48
C ARG A 185 -2.00 22.00 -5.31
N HIS A 186 -2.42 21.14 -4.39
CA HIS A 186 -3.82 20.83 -4.12
C HIS A 186 -4.20 21.06 -2.63
N ALA A 187 -3.51 21.97 -1.94
CA ALA A 187 -3.73 22.23 -0.50
C ALA A 187 -5.19 22.52 -0.14
N GLU A 188 -5.94 23.23 -1.01
CA GLU A 188 -7.37 23.49 -0.78
C GLU A 188 -8.22 22.22 -0.89
N VAL A 189 -7.82 21.22 -1.70
CA VAL A 189 -8.50 19.92 -1.76
C VAL A 189 -8.32 19.16 -0.44
N PHE A 190 -7.12 19.10 0.08
CA PHE A 190 -6.85 18.44 1.36
C PHE A 190 -7.52 19.14 2.54
N LYS A 191 -7.57 20.46 2.51
CA LYS A 191 -8.33 21.25 3.49
C LYS A 191 -9.82 20.93 3.42
N TRP A 192 -10.37 20.78 2.23
CA TRP A 192 -11.76 20.40 2.01
C TRP A 192 -12.03 18.97 2.50
N LEU A 193 -11.16 18.00 2.16
CA LEU A 193 -11.26 16.62 2.67
C LEU A 193 -11.25 16.56 4.20
N ASN A 194 -10.37 17.33 4.84
CA ASN A 194 -10.35 17.47 6.29
C ASN A 194 -11.65 18.05 6.85
N GLN A 195 -12.27 19.04 6.19
CA GLN A 195 -13.59 19.58 6.57
C GLN A 195 -14.71 18.55 6.40
N GLN A 196 -14.57 17.63 5.45
CA GLN A 196 -15.50 16.51 5.25
C GLN A 196 -15.22 15.34 6.23
N LEU A 197 -14.19 15.42 7.06
CA LEU A 197 -13.70 14.33 7.94
C LEU A 197 -13.40 13.06 7.12
N MET A 198 -12.89 13.22 5.90
CA MET A 198 -12.44 12.12 5.05
C MET A 198 -11.01 11.74 5.44
N PRO A 199 -10.74 10.49 5.82
CA PRO A 199 -9.38 10.06 6.09
C PRO A 199 -8.49 10.15 4.85
N VAL A 200 -7.24 10.54 5.04
CA VAL A 200 -6.28 10.76 3.96
C VAL A 200 -4.97 10.04 4.29
N THR A 201 -4.46 9.29 3.34
CA THR A 201 -3.07 8.82 3.28
C THR A 201 -2.40 9.42 2.05
N LEU A 202 -1.11 9.70 2.09
CA LEU A 202 -0.36 10.21 0.95
C LEU A 202 0.95 9.47 0.78
N HIS A 203 1.30 9.13 -0.46
CA HIS A 203 2.66 8.70 -0.78
C HIS A 203 3.62 9.87 -0.56
N ALA A 204 4.59 9.70 0.31
CA ALA A 204 5.62 10.70 0.59
C ALA A 204 6.85 10.04 1.20
N GLY A 205 8.04 10.52 0.85
CA GLY A 205 9.29 9.95 1.34
C GLY A 205 9.62 8.60 0.72
N GLU A 206 9.33 8.42 -0.56
CA GLU A 206 9.75 7.31 -1.42
C GLU A 206 10.67 7.84 -2.52
N GLY A 207 10.13 8.50 -3.52
CA GLY A 207 10.87 9.11 -4.65
C GLY A 207 11.45 10.48 -4.32
N ASP A 208 11.05 11.11 -3.21
CA ASP A 208 11.57 12.38 -2.72
C ASP A 208 11.85 12.29 -1.21
N GLY A 209 12.59 13.26 -0.65
CA GLY A 209 13.11 13.20 0.71
C GLY A 209 12.13 13.69 1.78
N LYS A 210 12.71 13.97 2.97
CA LYS A 210 11.96 14.44 4.15
C LYS A 210 11.07 15.66 3.92
N ASP A 211 11.42 16.53 2.97
CA ASP A 211 10.62 17.73 2.67
C ASP A 211 9.27 17.35 2.03
N SER A 212 9.22 16.29 1.22
CA SER A 212 7.96 15.73 0.72
C SER A 212 7.10 15.17 1.85
N ILE A 213 7.70 14.50 2.84
CA ILE A 213 7.00 14.04 4.05
C ILE A 213 6.41 15.24 4.81
N ARG A 214 7.20 16.32 4.98
CA ARG A 214 6.72 17.54 5.60
C ARG A 214 5.51 18.14 4.87
N ASP A 215 5.58 18.21 3.54
CA ASP A 215 4.47 18.73 2.71
C ASP A 215 3.23 17.85 2.83
N ALA A 216 3.38 16.52 2.90
CA ALA A 216 2.28 15.60 3.13
C ALA A 216 1.59 15.84 4.49
N LEU A 217 2.36 16.14 5.53
CA LEU A 217 1.82 16.42 6.87
C LEU A 217 1.16 17.81 6.95
N VAL A 218 1.77 18.84 6.36
CA VAL A 218 1.34 20.25 6.51
C VAL A 218 0.24 20.59 5.52
N ASP A 219 0.49 20.42 4.24
CA ASP A 219 -0.43 20.77 3.15
C ASP A 219 -1.40 19.62 2.84
N GLY A 220 -0.91 18.38 2.82
CA GLY A 220 -1.68 17.16 2.61
C GLY A 220 -2.55 16.75 3.79
N ARG A 221 -2.23 17.20 5.02
CA ARG A 221 -2.97 16.86 6.26
C ARG A 221 -3.18 15.36 6.45
N THR A 222 -2.19 14.59 6.03
CA THR A 222 -2.26 13.14 6.03
C THR A 222 -2.34 12.57 7.45
N LEU A 223 -3.06 11.47 7.60
CA LEU A 223 -3.16 10.71 8.84
C LEU A 223 -2.13 9.57 8.89
N ARG A 224 -1.70 9.10 7.71
CA ARG A 224 -0.66 8.08 7.52
C ARG A 224 0.22 8.51 6.35
N LEU A 225 1.43 7.98 6.30
CA LEU A 225 2.37 8.20 5.20
C LEU A 225 2.50 6.92 4.36
N GLY A 226 2.08 6.97 3.11
CA GLY A 226 2.44 5.96 2.12
C GLY A 226 3.96 5.95 1.98
N HIS A 227 4.59 4.83 2.26
CA HIS A 227 6.02 4.64 2.49
C HIS A 227 6.54 5.41 3.72
N GLY A 228 6.89 6.67 3.59
CA GLY A 228 7.52 7.45 4.66
C GLY A 228 8.95 6.99 5.00
N VAL A 229 9.54 6.10 4.20
CA VAL A 229 10.82 5.44 4.49
C VAL A 229 11.99 6.42 4.61
N ARG A 230 11.96 7.51 3.83
CA ARG A 230 13.01 8.54 3.84
C ARG A 230 12.92 9.50 5.03
N ILE A 231 12.03 9.24 5.99
CA ILE A 231 12.05 9.92 7.29
C ILE A 231 13.37 9.69 8.02
N ILE A 232 14.08 8.61 7.69
CA ILE A 232 15.43 8.33 8.19
C ILE A 232 16.42 9.47 7.94
N GLU A 233 16.22 10.29 6.91
CA GLU A 233 17.06 11.46 6.58
C GLU A 233 16.94 12.60 7.62
N ASP A 234 15.91 12.58 8.46
CA ASP A 234 15.70 13.56 9.53
C ASP A 234 16.05 13.00 10.93
N ILE A 235 16.80 11.90 10.95
CA ILE A 235 17.29 11.24 12.17
C ILE A 235 18.82 11.32 12.18
N PHE A 236 19.38 11.92 13.22
CA PHE A 236 20.81 12.15 13.34
C PHE A 236 21.39 11.27 14.46
N VAL A 237 22.45 10.54 14.14
CA VAL A 237 23.22 9.75 15.11
C VAL A 237 24.40 10.61 15.57
N ASP A 238 24.60 10.70 16.88
CA ASP A 238 25.78 11.40 17.40
C ASP A 238 27.06 10.64 17.01
N ALA A 239 28.03 11.37 16.44
CA ALA A 239 29.26 10.76 15.97
C ALA A 239 30.17 10.25 17.12
N GLU A 240 29.94 10.71 18.37
CA GLU A 240 30.72 10.32 19.55
C GLU A 240 29.98 9.27 20.41
N ASP A 241 28.65 9.18 20.28
CA ASP A 241 27.83 8.19 20.98
C ASP A 241 26.66 7.72 20.10
N GLU A 242 26.80 6.56 19.47
CA GLU A 242 25.79 5.96 18.59
C GLU A 242 24.44 5.71 19.29
N ASN A 243 24.38 5.73 20.63
CA ASN A 243 23.14 5.62 21.38
C ASN A 243 22.40 6.96 21.52
N GLN A 244 23.08 8.08 21.26
CA GLN A 244 22.43 9.39 21.22
C GLN A 244 21.94 9.69 19.82
N LYS A 245 20.60 9.66 19.64
CA LYS A 245 19.94 10.02 18.40
C LYS A 245 19.17 11.32 18.61
N ALA A 246 19.30 12.23 17.66
CA ALA A 246 18.52 13.46 17.61
C ALA A 246 17.56 13.40 16.44
N PHE A 247 16.37 13.91 16.62
CA PHE A 247 15.34 13.98 15.59
C PHE A 247 15.23 15.42 15.08
N GLY A 248 15.14 15.58 13.76
CA GLY A 248 14.68 16.82 13.19
C GLY A 248 13.17 17.01 13.41
N ASP A 249 12.67 18.16 13.03
CA ASP A 249 11.28 18.56 13.32
C ASP A 249 10.24 17.62 12.70
N VAL A 250 10.51 17.06 11.51
CA VAL A 250 9.58 16.17 10.80
C VAL A 250 9.56 14.80 11.45
N ALA A 251 10.75 14.23 11.74
CA ALA A 251 10.85 12.93 12.40
C ALA A 251 10.26 12.97 13.82
N ALA A 252 10.57 14.02 14.58
CA ALA A 252 9.99 14.22 15.92
C ALA A 252 8.45 14.33 15.85
N TRP A 253 7.90 15.08 14.89
CA TRP A 253 6.46 15.21 14.72
C TRP A 253 5.79 13.86 14.41
N VAL A 254 6.34 13.09 13.46
CA VAL A 254 5.82 11.76 13.08
C VAL A 254 5.85 10.81 14.26
N LEU A 255 7.00 10.73 14.96
CA LEU A 255 7.18 9.85 16.11
C LEU A 255 6.22 10.20 17.26
N GLU A 256 6.21 11.45 17.72
CA GLU A 256 5.41 11.88 18.88
C GLU A 256 3.90 11.75 18.68
N ARG A 257 3.43 11.78 17.45
CA ARG A 257 2.01 11.64 17.09
C ARG A 257 1.62 10.25 16.65
N GLY A 258 2.59 9.35 16.57
CA GLY A 258 2.36 7.98 16.15
C GLY A 258 1.80 7.89 14.72
N VAL A 259 2.19 8.83 13.83
CA VAL A 259 1.79 8.77 12.42
C VAL A 259 2.33 7.49 11.81
N ALA A 260 1.45 6.64 11.28
CA ALA A 260 1.86 5.35 10.74
C ALA A 260 2.64 5.52 9.42
N LEU A 261 3.72 4.76 9.30
CA LEU A 261 4.51 4.60 8.10
C LEU A 261 4.07 3.32 7.40
N GLU A 262 3.53 3.44 6.20
CA GLU A 262 3.13 2.29 5.36
C GLU A 262 4.34 1.79 4.58
N LEU A 263 5.32 1.19 5.28
CA LEU A 263 6.56 0.72 4.68
C LEU A 263 6.30 -0.49 3.77
N SER A 264 6.89 -0.45 2.58
CA SER A 264 6.79 -1.50 1.56
C SER A 264 8.20 -1.95 1.16
N PRO A 265 8.84 -2.82 1.97
CA PRO A 265 10.28 -3.04 1.90
C PRO A 265 10.80 -3.43 0.53
N SER A 266 10.21 -4.44 -0.12
CA SER A 266 10.65 -4.87 -1.47
C SER A 266 10.50 -3.76 -2.50
N SER A 267 9.37 -3.03 -2.50
CA SER A 267 9.15 -1.90 -3.40
C SER A 267 10.16 -0.77 -3.15
N ASN A 268 10.43 -0.44 -1.89
CA ASN A 268 11.39 0.61 -1.53
C ASN A 268 12.81 0.33 -2.06
N LEU A 269 13.22 -0.95 -2.12
CA LEU A 269 14.50 -1.33 -2.73
C LEU A 269 14.47 -1.13 -4.26
N GLN A 270 13.35 -1.42 -4.92
CA GLN A 270 13.19 -1.36 -6.37
C GLN A 270 13.04 0.08 -6.89
N THR A 271 12.35 0.95 -6.15
CA THR A 271 12.05 2.33 -6.57
C THR A 271 13.17 3.33 -6.28
N GLY A 272 14.24 2.87 -5.60
CA GLY A 272 15.38 3.74 -5.25
C GLY A 272 15.11 4.65 -4.05
N ALA A 273 14.21 4.23 -3.15
CA ALA A 273 13.90 4.97 -1.92
C ALA A 273 15.08 5.03 -0.92
N LEU A 274 16.17 4.29 -1.17
CA LEU A 274 17.44 4.36 -0.46
C LEU A 274 18.55 4.92 -1.37
N PRO A 275 18.54 6.22 -1.67
CA PRO A 275 19.33 6.81 -2.75
C PRO A 275 20.86 6.74 -2.55
N ASP A 276 21.31 6.60 -1.32
CA ASP A 276 22.75 6.59 -0.98
C ASP A 276 23.37 5.18 -1.01
N ILE A 277 22.58 4.15 -1.34
CA ILE A 277 23.02 2.75 -1.34
C ILE A 277 22.86 2.17 -2.75
N ASP A 278 23.98 1.74 -3.34
CA ASP A 278 23.97 1.04 -4.62
C ASP A 278 23.57 -0.43 -4.42
N GLN A 279 22.54 -0.89 -5.16
CA GLN A 279 21.97 -2.23 -5.05
C GLN A 279 21.61 -2.64 -3.61
N PRO A 280 20.72 -1.88 -2.93
CA PRO A 280 20.39 -2.13 -1.55
C PRO A 280 19.78 -3.52 -1.33
N GLN A 281 20.12 -4.13 -0.20
CA GLN A 281 19.56 -5.39 0.26
C GLN A 281 18.53 -5.15 1.37
N MET A 282 17.73 -6.14 1.73
CA MET A 282 16.72 -6.02 2.80
C MET A 282 17.34 -5.57 4.15
N SER A 283 18.57 -6.00 4.43
CA SER A 283 19.31 -5.57 5.64
C SER A 283 19.71 -4.09 5.64
N ASP A 284 19.66 -3.42 4.49
CA ASP A 284 19.98 -1.98 4.36
C ASP A 284 18.72 -1.13 4.53
N HIS A 285 17.53 -1.76 4.50
CA HIS A 285 16.26 -1.06 4.68
C HIS A 285 16.17 -0.48 6.11
N PRO A 286 15.79 0.79 6.29
CA PRO A 286 15.76 1.43 7.62
C PRO A 286 14.63 0.93 8.54
N PHE A 287 13.91 -0.13 8.17
CA PHE A 287 12.77 -0.68 8.93
C PHE A 287 13.13 -0.93 10.39
N ASP A 288 14.23 -1.66 10.64
CA ASP A 288 14.66 -2.02 12.00
C ASP A 288 15.05 -0.80 12.83
N ILE A 289 15.70 0.18 12.20
CA ILE A 289 16.08 1.44 12.86
C ILE A 289 14.82 2.22 13.26
N LEU A 290 13.86 2.35 12.34
CA LEU A 290 12.60 3.07 12.60
C LEU A 290 11.78 2.36 13.68
N TYR A 291 11.66 1.03 13.58
CA TYR A 291 10.99 0.21 14.58
C TYR A 291 11.65 0.34 15.96
N GLY A 292 12.96 0.16 16.05
CA GLY A 292 13.71 0.27 17.31
C GLY A 292 13.68 1.68 17.93
N LEU A 293 13.38 2.72 17.15
CA LEU A 293 13.17 4.09 17.63
C LEU A 293 11.73 4.37 18.08
N GLY A 294 10.81 3.41 17.89
CA GLY A 294 9.42 3.52 18.31
C GLY A 294 8.50 4.21 17.30
N PHE A 295 8.91 4.33 16.03
CA PHE A 295 7.98 4.76 14.98
C PHE A 295 6.86 3.74 14.80
N ASN A 296 5.68 4.22 14.45
CA ASN A 296 4.53 3.37 14.13
C ASN A 296 4.71 2.78 12.72
N VAL A 297 5.49 1.71 12.61
CA VAL A 297 5.76 1.02 11.35
C VAL A 297 4.70 -0.02 11.04
N THR A 298 4.30 -0.11 9.79
CA THR A 298 3.47 -1.19 9.24
C THR A 298 4.16 -1.83 8.05
N VAL A 299 3.84 -3.10 7.75
CA VAL A 299 4.41 -3.85 6.62
C VAL A 299 3.38 -3.95 5.52
N ASN A 300 3.77 -3.64 4.29
CA ASN A 300 2.88 -3.62 3.14
C ASN A 300 3.59 -4.15 1.89
N THR A 301 2.82 -4.42 0.85
CA THR A 301 3.30 -4.97 -0.43
C THR A 301 3.48 -3.94 -1.52
N ASP A 302 2.77 -2.82 -1.44
CA ASP A 302 2.65 -1.81 -2.48
C ASP A 302 2.06 -2.40 -3.78
N ASN A 303 2.87 -3.05 -4.61
CA ASN A 303 2.47 -3.61 -5.89
C ASN A 303 2.93 -5.08 -5.99
N ARG A 304 2.06 -6.03 -5.64
CA ARG A 304 2.39 -7.45 -5.53
C ARG A 304 2.95 -8.06 -6.82
N LEU A 305 2.42 -7.69 -7.98
CA LEU A 305 2.90 -8.16 -9.27
C LEU A 305 4.29 -7.61 -9.59
N MET A 306 4.49 -6.31 -9.41
CA MET A 306 5.72 -5.58 -9.75
C MET A 306 6.87 -6.03 -8.85
N SER A 307 6.60 -6.19 -7.56
CA SER A 307 7.61 -6.60 -6.58
C SER A 307 7.73 -8.13 -6.42
N GLY A 308 6.82 -8.89 -7.05
CA GLY A 308 6.81 -10.36 -6.95
C GLY A 308 6.65 -10.85 -5.53
N THR A 309 5.84 -10.17 -4.73
CA THR A 309 5.73 -10.37 -3.29
C THR A 309 4.30 -10.63 -2.82
N THR A 310 4.17 -11.01 -1.56
CA THR A 310 2.94 -11.08 -0.78
C THR A 310 3.22 -10.51 0.61
N LEU A 311 2.20 -10.22 1.40
CA LEU A 311 2.42 -9.70 2.75
C LEU A 311 3.14 -10.73 3.64
N THR A 312 2.84 -12.02 3.49
CA THR A 312 3.61 -13.10 4.11
C THR A 312 5.08 -13.03 3.72
N ARG A 313 5.38 -12.81 2.42
CA ARG A 313 6.77 -12.74 1.95
C ARG A 313 7.51 -11.52 2.48
N GLU A 314 6.87 -10.36 2.56
CA GLU A 314 7.47 -9.16 3.18
C GLU A 314 7.84 -9.41 4.65
N LEU A 315 6.93 -10.01 5.42
CA LEU A 315 7.18 -10.38 6.81
C LEU A 315 8.30 -11.42 6.95
N GLU A 316 8.37 -12.42 6.05
CA GLU A 316 9.46 -13.40 6.01
C GLU A 316 10.81 -12.73 5.72
N LEU A 317 10.87 -11.82 4.73
CA LEU A 317 12.08 -11.09 4.36
C LEU A 317 12.61 -10.24 5.52
N LEU A 318 11.73 -9.51 6.21
CA LEU A 318 12.09 -8.72 7.38
C LEU A 318 12.56 -9.61 8.55
N THR A 319 11.89 -10.75 8.78
CA THR A 319 12.29 -11.71 9.79
C THR A 319 13.65 -12.33 9.48
N GLU A 320 13.91 -12.67 8.22
CA GLU A 320 15.20 -13.19 7.76
C GLU A 320 16.33 -12.17 7.90
N ALA A 321 16.05 -10.88 7.66
CA ALA A 321 17.04 -9.82 7.69
C ALA A 321 17.37 -9.35 9.13
N PHE A 322 16.35 -9.21 9.99
CA PHE A 322 16.47 -8.55 11.28
C PHE A 322 16.24 -9.46 12.49
N GLY A 323 15.74 -10.69 12.27
CA GLY A 323 15.57 -11.68 13.33
C GLY A 323 14.31 -11.46 14.18
N TYR A 324 13.28 -10.85 13.62
CA TYR A 324 12.01 -10.60 14.32
C TYR A 324 11.35 -11.90 14.78
N ASP A 325 10.76 -11.83 15.95
CA ASP A 325 10.02 -12.93 16.55
C ASP A 325 8.50 -12.75 16.44
N LEU A 326 7.75 -13.59 17.14
CA LEU A 326 6.30 -13.59 17.09
C LEU A 326 5.70 -12.30 17.65
N ASP A 327 6.29 -11.75 18.72
CA ASP A 327 5.82 -10.53 19.40
C ASP A 327 6.01 -9.31 18.49
N ASP A 328 7.13 -9.24 17.74
CA ASP A 328 7.38 -8.20 16.75
C ASP A 328 6.35 -8.25 15.64
N LEU A 329 6.09 -9.45 15.10
CA LEU A 329 5.12 -9.65 14.03
C LEU A 329 3.69 -9.30 14.47
N GLU A 330 3.30 -9.64 15.70
CA GLU A 330 2.01 -9.24 16.27
C GLU A 330 1.92 -7.71 16.32
N LEU A 331 2.95 -7.04 16.82
CA LEU A 331 2.96 -5.58 16.93
C LEU A 331 2.81 -4.91 15.56
N PHE A 332 3.45 -5.43 14.49
CA PHE A 332 3.28 -4.87 13.14
C PHE A 332 1.82 -4.99 12.67
N GLN A 333 1.14 -6.10 12.96
CA GLN A 333 -0.28 -6.26 12.59
C GLN A 333 -1.19 -5.38 13.45
N LEU A 334 -0.93 -5.24 14.74
CA LEU A 334 -1.68 -4.35 15.64
C LEU A 334 -1.49 -2.87 15.25
N ASN A 335 -0.28 -2.47 14.86
CA ASN A 335 -0.01 -1.14 14.32
C ASN A 335 -0.85 -0.88 13.06
N ALA A 336 -0.88 -1.84 12.13
CA ALA A 336 -1.67 -1.74 10.91
C ALA A 336 -3.18 -1.70 11.21
N ALA A 337 -3.68 -2.54 12.11
CA ALA A 337 -5.09 -2.54 12.52
C ALA A 337 -5.50 -1.19 13.14
N ASN A 338 -4.66 -0.63 14.01
CA ASN A 338 -4.90 0.66 14.64
C ASN A 338 -4.84 1.85 13.66
N ALA A 339 -3.99 1.76 12.64
CA ALA A 339 -3.83 2.78 11.62
C ALA A 339 -4.88 2.70 10.50
N GLY A 340 -5.54 1.55 10.29
CA GLY A 340 -6.55 1.33 9.26
C GLY A 340 -7.73 2.31 9.34
N PHE A 341 -8.33 2.64 8.21
CA PHE A 341 -9.48 3.56 8.12
C PHE A 341 -10.84 2.86 8.27
N MET A 342 -10.83 1.65 8.81
CA MET A 342 -12.05 0.91 9.14
C MET A 342 -12.82 1.52 10.31
N ASP A 343 -14.11 1.17 10.42
CA ASP A 343 -14.94 1.52 11.56
C ASP A 343 -14.41 0.93 12.88
N MET A 344 -14.74 1.57 13.99
CA MET A 344 -14.23 1.18 15.32
C MET A 344 -14.62 -0.24 15.72
N ASP A 345 -15.83 -0.69 15.39
CA ASP A 345 -16.32 -2.03 15.74
C ASP A 345 -15.55 -3.09 14.93
N VAL A 346 -15.32 -2.84 13.62
CA VAL A 346 -14.50 -3.71 12.77
C VAL A 346 -13.05 -3.76 13.28
N ARG A 347 -12.49 -2.61 13.65
CA ARG A 347 -11.12 -2.56 14.22
C ARG A 347 -10.99 -3.39 15.49
N ALA A 348 -11.97 -3.29 16.40
CA ALA A 348 -11.96 -4.06 17.64
C ALA A 348 -11.98 -5.58 17.36
N GLU A 349 -12.81 -6.03 16.43
CA GLU A 349 -12.88 -7.43 15.99
C GLU A 349 -11.56 -7.89 15.33
N ILE A 350 -10.97 -7.09 14.43
CA ILE A 350 -9.67 -7.40 13.80
C ILE A 350 -8.56 -7.54 14.84
N ILE A 351 -8.50 -6.64 15.83
CA ILE A 351 -7.51 -6.69 16.92
C ILE A 351 -7.70 -7.96 17.76
N GLU A 352 -8.93 -8.33 18.10
CA GLU A 352 -9.24 -9.57 18.83
C GLU A 352 -8.76 -10.80 18.05
N ILE A 353 -9.10 -10.91 16.75
CA ILE A 353 -8.65 -12.02 15.90
C ILE A 353 -7.13 -12.11 15.83
N ILE A 354 -6.42 -10.98 15.71
CA ILE A 354 -4.95 -10.95 15.69
C ILE A 354 -4.41 -11.47 17.01
N SER A 355 -4.82 -10.89 18.15
CA SER A 355 -4.27 -11.24 19.47
C SER A 355 -4.53 -12.71 19.82
N ASP A 356 -5.74 -13.23 19.55
CA ASP A 356 -6.07 -14.64 19.81
C ASP A 356 -5.22 -15.60 18.97
N ALA A 357 -4.99 -15.27 17.70
CA ALA A 357 -4.21 -16.11 16.80
C ALA A 357 -2.73 -16.12 17.14
N PHE A 358 -2.16 -14.97 17.51
CA PHE A 358 -0.76 -14.87 17.92
C PHE A 358 -0.52 -15.52 19.29
N GLU A 359 -1.44 -15.36 20.24
CA GLU A 359 -1.39 -16.12 21.51
C GLU A 359 -1.42 -17.62 21.27
N ALA A 360 -2.29 -18.11 20.37
CA ALA A 360 -2.35 -19.54 20.02
C ALA A 360 -1.10 -20.04 19.32
N ALA A 361 -0.41 -19.20 18.56
CA ALA A 361 0.83 -19.56 17.85
C ALA A 361 2.07 -19.61 18.77
N ALA A 362 2.01 -18.99 19.96
CA ALA A 362 3.09 -18.98 20.94
C ALA A 362 3.22 -20.30 21.71
N TYR A 363 2.20 -21.18 21.66
CA TYR A 363 2.15 -22.47 22.34
C TYR A 363 2.22 -23.67 21.36
#